data_bf5103b2c68afe6367b351d847a737bc
#
_entry.id   bf5103b2c68afe6367b351d847a737bc
#
_cell.length_a   1.000
_cell.length_b   1.000
_cell.length_c   1.000
_cell.angle_alpha   90.00
_cell.angle_beta   90.00
_cell.angle_gamma   90.00
#
_symmetry.space_group_name_H-M   'P 1'
#
loop_
_entity.id
_entity.type
_entity.pdbx_description
1 polymer ?
#
loop_
_entity_poly.entity_id
_entity_poly.type
_entity_poly.pdbx_seq_one_letter_code
_entity_poly.pdbx_strand_id
1 'polypeptide(L)'
;MDKKSQEFKNLIYDLANGSLDLEHFPVAESKYVENEYEEGKLCNRLYSEMRDAYDRICARLGKPDQEDRDVEIIIDSLLDIGKHFSMKMCDYGYFFASQN
;
A
#
# COMPACT_ATOMS: atom_id res chain seq x y z
N MET A 1 -20.58 4.93 -7.49
CA MET A 1 -20.15 4.29 -6.23
C MET A 1 -20.12 5.33 -5.12
N ASP A 2 -20.65 4.99 -3.96
CA ASP A 2 -20.64 5.88 -2.80
C ASP A 2 -19.20 6.07 -2.30
N LYS A 3 -18.75 7.31 -2.21
CA LYS A 3 -17.38 7.67 -1.79
C LYS A 3 -17.09 7.35 -0.33
N LYS A 4 -18.11 7.07 0.49
CA LYS A 4 -17.94 6.59 1.87
C LYS A 4 -17.81 5.08 1.95
N SER A 5 -18.17 4.36 0.89
CA SER A 5 -18.22 2.91 0.96
C SER A 5 -16.85 2.31 1.13
N GLN A 6 -16.79 1.15 1.78
CA GLN A 6 -15.56 0.39 1.90
C GLN A 6 -15.04 -0.02 0.52
N GLU A 7 -15.94 -0.33 -0.41
CA GLU A 7 -15.57 -0.68 -1.77
C GLU A 7 -14.84 0.44 -2.49
N PHE A 8 -15.34 1.67 -2.38
CA PHE A 8 -14.68 2.83 -2.99
C PHE A 8 -13.31 3.10 -2.35
N LYS A 9 -13.23 3.06 -1.03
CA LYS A 9 -11.96 3.27 -0.32
C LYS A 9 -10.93 2.21 -0.69
N ASN A 10 -11.35 0.95 -0.80
CA ASN A 10 -10.47 -0.14 -1.22
C ASN A 10 -9.99 0.08 -2.66
N LEU A 11 -10.87 0.53 -3.56
CA LEU A 11 -10.49 0.82 -4.93
C LEU A 11 -9.40 1.89 -5.00
N ILE A 12 -9.58 2.99 -4.28
CA ILE A 12 -8.59 4.08 -4.27
C ILE A 12 -7.26 3.60 -3.67
N TYR A 13 -7.33 2.84 -2.57
CA TYR A 13 -6.13 2.29 -1.94
C TYR A 13 -5.38 1.36 -2.92
N ASP A 14 -6.11 0.47 -3.60
CA ASP A 14 -5.51 -0.49 -4.52
C ASP A 14 -4.91 0.18 -5.76
N LEU A 15 -5.55 1.26 -6.25
CA LEU A 15 -4.97 2.06 -7.32
C LEU A 15 -3.67 2.73 -6.87
N ALA A 16 -3.67 3.34 -5.68
CA ALA A 16 -2.50 4.05 -5.19
C ALA A 16 -1.31 3.13 -4.93
N ASN A 17 -1.56 1.89 -4.50
CA ASN A 17 -0.47 0.95 -4.25
C ASN A 17 -0.10 0.08 -5.45
N GLY A 18 -0.75 0.27 -6.59
CA GLY A 18 -0.41 -0.42 -7.83
C GLY A 18 -0.85 -1.88 -7.89
N SER A 19 -1.83 -2.28 -7.06
CA SER A 19 -2.29 -3.68 -7.00
C SER A 19 -3.19 -4.10 -8.16
N LEU A 20 -3.75 -3.15 -8.91
CA LEU A 20 -4.75 -3.45 -9.93
C LEU A 20 -4.12 -3.63 -11.30
N ASP A 21 -4.61 -4.64 -12.02
CA ASP A 21 -4.24 -4.89 -13.41
C ASP A 21 -5.13 -4.04 -14.32
N LEU A 22 -4.68 -2.81 -14.60
CA LEU A 22 -5.45 -1.86 -15.40
C LEU A 22 -5.43 -2.17 -16.90
N GLU A 23 -4.51 -3.00 -17.36
CA GLU A 23 -4.49 -3.42 -18.76
C GLU A 23 -5.68 -4.32 -19.09
N HIS A 24 -6.02 -5.24 -18.18
CA HIS A 24 -7.12 -6.18 -18.37
C HIS A 24 -8.42 -5.70 -17.73
N PHE A 25 -8.35 -4.88 -16.68
CA PHE A 25 -9.52 -4.43 -15.91
C PHE A 25 -9.42 -2.91 -15.68
N PRO A 26 -9.62 -2.10 -16.74
CA PRO A 26 -9.53 -0.65 -16.60
C PRO A 26 -10.66 -0.10 -15.73
N VAL A 27 -10.33 0.88 -14.89
CA VAL A 27 -11.31 1.61 -14.07
C VAL A 27 -11.16 3.10 -14.29
N ALA A 28 -12.29 3.82 -14.26
CA ALA A 28 -12.32 5.25 -14.56
C ALA A 28 -11.52 6.07 -13.53
N GLU A 29 -11.55 5.66 -12.27
CA GLU A 29 -10.86 6.36 -11.19
C GLU A 29 -9.34 6.39 -11.34
N SER A 30 -8.78 5.51 -12.18
CA SER A 30 -7.34 5.48 -12.44
C SER A 30 -6.80 6.79 -13.02
N LYS A 31 -7.66 7.62 -13.61
CA LYS A 31 -7.27 8.93 -14.15
C LYS A 31 -6.85 9.92 -13.05
N TYR A 32 -7.30 9.70 -11.83
CA TYR A 32 -7.13 10.64 -10.73
C TYR A 32 -6.21 10.12 -9.63
N VAL A 33 -5.86 8.83 -9.67
CA VAL A 33 -5.05 8.20 -8.62
C VAL A 33 -3.80 7.60 -9.25
N GLU A 34 -2.65 8.10 -8.84
CA GLU A 34 -1.36 7.61 -9.31
C GLU A 34 -0.95 6.36 -8.53
N ASN A 35 -0.22 5.48 -9.22
CA ASN A 35 0.44 4.36 -8.56
C ASN A 35 1.68 4.88 -7.82
N GLU A 36 1.63 4.92 -6.49
CA GLU A 36 2.70 5.46 -5.65
C GLU A 36 3.92 4.52 -5.55
N TYR A 37 3.80 3.30 -6.06
CA TYR A 37 4.90 2.33 -6.12
C TYR A 37 5.57 2.25 -7.49
N GLU A 38 5.25 3.14 -8.42
CA GLU A 38 5.96 3.20 -9.69
C GLU A 38 7.44 3.50 -9.49
N GLU A 39 8.26 3.00 -10.41
CA GLU A 39 9.70 3.23 -10.41
C GLU A 39 10.01 4.73 -10.32
N GLY A 40 10.93 5.09 -9.43
CA GLY A 40 11.33 6.47 -9.20
C GLY A 40 10.53 7.20 -8.14
N LYS A 41 9.40 6.67 -7.69
CA LYS A 41 8.60 7.28 -6.63
C LYS A 41 9.09 6.87 -5.25
N LEU A 42 8.71 7.66 -4.24
CA LEU A 42 9.16 7.47 -2.85
C LEU A 42 8.81 6.08 -2.31
N CYS A 43 7.55 5.64 -2.51
CA CYS A 43 7.13 4.34 -1.96
C CYS A 43 7.89 3.17 -2.59
N ASN A 44 8.19 3.26 -3.88
CA ASN A 44 9.01 2.25 -4.55
C ASN A 44 10.40 2.20 -3.92
N ARG A 45 11.04 3.36 -3.73
CA ARG A 45 12.37 3.42 -3.14
C ARG A 45 12.39 2.88 -1.72
N LEU A 46 11.42 3.31 -0.88
CA LEU A 46 11.35 2.86 0.51
C LEU A 46 11.09 1.35 0.60
N TYR A 47 10.24 0.83 -0.26
CA TYR A 47 9.96 -0.61 -0.30
C TYR A 47 11.22 -1.39 -0.69
N SER A 48 11.98 -0.90 -1.67
CA SER A 48 13.25 -1.54 -2.08
C SER A 48 14.27 -1.52 -0.95
N GLU A 49 14.40 -0.40 -0.23
CA GLU A 49 15.28 -0.31 0.93
C GLU A 49 14.87 -1.30 2.03
N MET A 50 13.57 -1.44 2.25
CA MET A 50 13.03 -2.41 3.21
C MET A 50 13.39 -3.84 2.81
N ARG A 51 13.21 -4.21 1.54
CA ARG A 51 13.52 -5.55 1.05
C ARG A 51 15.01 -5.86 1.18
N ASP A 52 15.87 -4.89 0.88
CA ASP A 52 17.31 -5.07 1.03
C ASP A 52 17.69 -5.28 2.49
N ALA A 53 17.09 -4.52 3.40
CA ALA A 53 17.31 -4.70 4.84
C ALA A 53 16.82 -6.08 5.32
N TYR A 54 15.67 -6.52 4.82
CA TYR A 54 15.13 -7.84 5.10
C TYR A 54 16.13 -8.93 4.70
N ASP A 55 16.66 -8.84 3.49
CA ASP A 55 17.63 -9.83 2.99
C ASP A 55 18.89 -9.87 3.86
N ARG A 56 19.35 -8.70 4.32
CA ARG A 56 20.51 -8.64 5.22
C ARG A 56 20.22 -9.28 6.58
N ILE A 57 19.02 -9.10 7.11
CA ILE A 57 18.61 -9.74 8.37
C ILE A 57 18.61 -11.27 8.20
N CYS A 58 18.00 -11.75 7.13
CA CYS A 58 17.94 -13.19 6.87
C CYS A 58 19.35 -13.80 6.72
N ALA A 59 20.25 -13.08 6.07
CA ALA A 59 21.65 -13.54 5.94
C ALA A 59 22.33 -13.63 7.32
N ARG A 60 22.10 -12.62 8.20
CA ARG A 60 22.68 -12.65 9.56
C ARG A 60 22.09 -13.75 10.43
N LEU A 61 20.84 -14.18 10.14
CA LEU A 61 20.21 -15.29 10.85
C LEU A 61 20.62 -16.66 10.30
N GLY A 62 21.51 -16.70 9.32
CA GLY A 62 21.95 -17.94 8.67
C GLY A 62 20.93 -18.52 7.71
N LYS A 63 20.03 -17.69 7.20
CA LYS A 63 18.96 -18.09 6.27
C LYS A 63 18.98 -17.24 5.00
N PRO A 64 20.12 -17.15 4.28
CA PRO A 64 20.16 -16.34 3.07
C PRO A 64 19.16 -16.88 2.05
N ASP A 65 18.47 -15.95 1.36
CA ASP A 65 17.46 -16.26 0.35
C ASP A 65 16.26 -17.07 0.87
N GLN A 66 16.03 -17.03 2.19
CA GLN A 66 14.88 -17.67 2.82
C GLN A 66 14.02 -16.61 3.55
N GLU A 67 12.75 -16.93 3.75
CA GLU A 67 11.85 -16.09 4.50
C GLU A 67 12.01 -16.32 6.01
N ASP A 68 11.93 -15.27 6.80
CA ASP A 68 11.88 -15.35 8.26
C ASP A 68 10.48 -14.96 8.72
N ARG A 69 9.83 -15.87 9.44
CA ARG A 69 8.43 -15.69 9.85
C ARG A 69 8.22 -14.46 10.72
N ASP A 70 9.11 -14.22 11.68
CA ASP A 70 8.94 -13.09 12.59
C ASP A 70 9.13 -11.76 11.87
N VAL A 71 10.10 -11.67 10.97
CA VAL A 71 10.29 -10.46 10.17
C VAL A 71 9.08 -10.24 9.25
N GLU A 72 8.54 -11.31 8.65
CA GLU A 72 7.32 -11.20 7.83
C GLU A 72 6.15 -10.67 8.65
N ILE A 73 5.98 -11.14 9.89
CA ILE A 73 4.93 -10.64 10.77
C ILE A 73 5.10 -9.15 11.04
N ILE A 74 6.32 -8.68 11.28
CA ILE A 74 6.59 -7.27 11.51
C ILE A 74 6.20 -6.44 10.29
N ILE A 75 6.63 -6.87 9.10
CA ILE A 75 6.36 -6.16 7.86
C ILE A 75 4.85 -6.13 7.59
N ASP A 76 4.18 -7.29 7.66
CA ASP A 76 2.76 -7.39 7.38
C ASP A 76 1.93 -6.59 8.37
N SER A 77 2.31 -6.60 9.64
CA SER A 77 1.61 -5.81 10.67
C SER A 77 1.71 -4.31 10.38
N LEU A 78 2.88 -3.83 9.98
CA LEU A 78 3.07 -2.42 9.64
C LEU A 78 2.28 -2.04 8.39
N LEU A 79 2.22 -2.91 7.38
CA LEU A 79 1.42 -2.69 6.18
C LEU A 79 -0.07 -2.63 6.51
N ASP A 80 -0.54 -3.51 7.38
CA ASP A 80 -1.94 -3.52 7.82
C ASP A 80 -2.30 -2.28 8.62
N ILE A 81 -1.41 -1.83 9.50
CA ILE A 81 -1.59 -0.56 10.24
C ILE A 81 -1.70 0.61 9.26
N GLY A 82 -0.81 0.65 8.27
CA GLY A 82 -0.83 1.70 7.25
C GLY A 82 -2.13 1.73 6.46
N LYS A 83 -2.63 0.55 6.08
CA LYS A 83 -3.91 0.45 5.37
C LYS A 83 -5.06 0.93 6.24
N HIS A 84 -5.10 0.53 7.52
CA HIS A 84 -6.14 0.98 8.45
C HIS A 84 -6.14 2.50 8.59
N PHE A 85 -4.97 3.12 8.79
CA PHE A 85 -4.85 4.57 8.86
C PHE A 85 -5.31 5.24 7.57
N SER A 86 -4.97 4.66 6.42
CA SER A 86 -5.39 5.20 5.12
C SER A 86 -6.90 5.24 5.00
N MET A 87 -7.59 4.18 5.44
CA MET A 87 -9.05 4.13 5.43
C MET A 87 -9.66 5.17 6.37
N LYS A 88 -9.08 5.34 7.57
CA LYS A 88 -9.54 6.35 8.52
C LYS A 88 -9.31 7.76 7.99
N MET A 89 -8.19 8.02 7.34
CA MET A 89 -7.91 9.32 6.74
C MET A 89 -8.89 9.65 5.61
N CYS A 90 -9.30 8.65 4.83
CA CYS A 90 -10.36 8.81 3.84
C CYS A 90 -11.67 9.25 4.50
N ASP A 91 -12.05 8.61 5.60
CA ASP A 91 -13.27 8.96 6.33
C ASP A 91 -13.22 10.40 6.85
N TYR A 92 -12.10 10.79 7.47
CA TYR A 92 -11.93 12.16 7.98
C TYR A 92 -11.91 13.18 6.84
N GLY A 93 -11.20 12.88 5.75
CA GLY A 93 -11.17 13.78 4.60
C GLY A 93 -12.56 14.01 4.02
N TYR A 94 -13.33 12.95 3.87
CA TYR A 94 -14.70 13.05 3.39
C TYR A 94 -15.56 13.88 4.35
N PHE A 95 -15.47 13.60 5.65
CA PHE A 95 -16.22 14.32 6.68
C PHE A 95 -15.94 15.83 6.61
N PHE A 96 -14.65 16.21 6.63
CA PHE A 96 -14.31 17.63 6.64
C PHE A 96 -14.64 18.34 5.31
N ALA A 97 -14.47 17.64 4.19
CA ALA A 97 -14.84 18.22 2.89
C ALA A 97 -16.34 18.46 2.78
N SER A 98 -17.17 17.62 3.40
CA SER A 98 -18.64 17.76 3.36
C SER A 98 -19.19 18.76 4.37
N GLN A 99 -18.34 19.36 5.23
CA GLN A 99 -18.78 20.38 6.19
C GLN A 99 -18.94 21.76 5.55
N ASN A 100 -18.48 21.95 4.34
CA ASN A 100 -18.55 23.24 3.66
C ASN A 100 -19.86 23.40 2.89
#